data_163e9bf131d2be18840ee44f167480e5
#
_entry.id   163e9bf131d2be18840ee44f167480e5
#
_cell.length_a   1.000
_cell.length_b   1.000
_cell.length_c   1.000
_cell.angle_alpha   90.00
_cell.angle_beta   90.00
_cell.angle_gamma   90.00
#
_symmetry.space_group_name_H-M   'P 1'
#
loop_
_entity.id
_entity.type
_entity.pdbx_description
1 polymer ?
#
loop_
_entity_poly.entity_id
_entity_poly.type
_entity_poly.pdbx_seq_one_letter_code
_entity_poly.pdbx_strand_id
1 'polypeptide(L)'
;KATGLGLKLGYQFGGQATSAEGVLNNAVFDSHPLRIRMVNQTYTKASENWRNRPNQNVDNLGAQVDYFIEPGWFLTGQGLGAYGGDAGAYMTGLLGTGVRLPITKNIFTELEGLVGAAGGGGLNTGGGLVYQANLGLGYQLNKNLEVMGTIGQMKAAKGDFQANVYGVSLAYKFNALTFRK
;
A
#
# COMPACT_ATOMS: atom_id res chain seq x y z
N LYS A 1 10.97 -33.29 -7.03
CA LYS A 1 11.97 -32.22 -6.75
C LYS A 1 11.37 -30.90 -7.13
N ALA A 2 11.09 -30.07 -6.14
CA ALA A 2 10.65 -28.70 -6.34
C ALA A 2 11.90 -27.79 -6.28
N THR A 3 12.16 -27.04 -7.34
CA THR A 3 13.21 -26.02 -7.40
C THR A 3 12.54 -24.67 -7.20
N GLY A 4 12.79 -24.01 -6.08
CA GLY A 4 12.32 -22.67 -5.80
C GLY A 4 13.42 -21.64 -6.09
N LEU A 5 13.14 -20.63 -6.90
CA LEU A 5 13.97 -19.43 -7.05
C LEU A 5 13.46 -18.38 -6.04
N GLY A 6 14.33 -17.97 -5.12
CA GLY A 6 14.04 -16.90 -4.17
C GLY A 6 14.89 -15.68 -4.46
N LEU A 7 14.30 -14.51 -4.64
CA LEU A 7 14.98 -13.21 -4.68
C LEU A 7 14.99 -12.60 -3.28
N LYS A 8 16.17 -12.31 -2.76
CA LYS A 8 16.33 -11.65 -1.45
C LYS A 8 16.86 -10.23 -1.70
N LEU A 9 16.04 -9.22 -1.44
CA LEU A 9 16.47 -7.82 -1.44
C LEU A 9 16.68 -7.38 0.02
N GLY A 10 17.92 -7.03 0.37
CA GLY A 10 18.28 -6.49 1.66
C GLY A 10 18.75 -5.04 1.51
N TYR A 11 18.21 -4.14 2.33
CA TYR A 11 18.70 -2.76 2.46
C TYR A 11 19.24 -2.55 3.87
N GLN A 12 20.47 -2.04 3.96
CA GLN A 12 21.13 -1.77 5.24
C GLN A 12 20.98 -0.30 5.58
N PHE A 13 20.26 -0.01 6.66
CA PHE A 13 20.11 1.35 7.19
C PHE A 13 21.36 1.72 8.02
N GLY A 14 21.95 2.88 7.75
CA GLY A 14 22.93 3.52 8.66
C GLY A 14 24.38 3.06 8.56
N GLY A 15 24.81 2.44 7.48
CA GLY A 15 26.24 2.21 7.22
C GLY A 15 26.92 3.46 6.65
N GLN A 16 27.95 4.00 7.30
CA GLN A 16 28.90 4.89 6.62
C GLN A 16 29.50 4.11 5.45
N ALA A 17 29.37 4.68 4.24
CA ALA A 17 30.05 4.15 3.07
C ALA A 17 31.54 4.22 3.28
N THR A 18 32.14 3.14 3.73
CA THR A 18 33.59 2.93 3.60
C THR A 18 33.83 2.69 2.10
N SER A 19 34.54 3.64 1.53
CA SER A 19 35.05 3.73 0.17
C SER A 19 35.28 2.40 -0.55
N ALA A 20 34.33 2.03 -1.39
CA ALA A 20 34.59 1.18 -2.56
C ALA A 20 34.90 2.12 -3.75
N GLU A 21 36.00 2.88 -3.62
CA GLU A 21 36.37 3.95 -4.56
C GLU A 21 36.85 3.46 -5.94
N GLY A 22 36.89 2.17 -6.21
CA GLY A 22 37.44 1.65 -7.44
C GLY A 22 36.47 1.14 -8.51
N VAL A 23 35.22 0.85 -8.17
CA VAL A 23 34.30 0.16 -9.11
C VAL A 23 33.08 1.03 -9.50
N LEU A 24 32.83 2.13 -8.80
CA LEU A 24 31.61 2.93 -8.97
C LEU A 24 31.79 4.24 -9.72
N ASN A 25 33.00 4.56 -10.21
CA ASN A 25 33.29 5.86 -10.85
C ASN A 25 32.53 6.13 -12.17
N ASN A 26 31.79 5.18 -12.72
CA ASN A 26 31.00 5.36 -13.95
C ASN A 26 29.52 4.94 -13.81
N ALA A 27 29.05 4.63 -12.61
CA ALA A 27 27.65 4.29 -12.41
C ALA A 27 26.84 5.57 -12.11
N VAL A 28 26.00 5.97 -13.04
CA VAL A 28 25.02 7.05 -12.81
C VAL A 28 23.86 6.45 -12.01
N PHE A 29 23.66 6.94 -10.80
CA PHE A 29 22.54 6.54 -9.95
C PHE A 29 21.42 7.58 -10.05
N ASP A 30 20.24 7.15 -10.42
CA ASP A 30 19.02 7.94 -10.27
C ASP A 30 18.44 7.68 -8.87
N SER A 31 18.14 8.74 -8.14
CA SER A 31 17.54 8.68 -6.82
C SER A 31 16.02 8.86 -6.95
N HIS A 32 15.27 7.79 -6.72
CA HIS A 32 13.81 7.86 -6.67
C HIS A 32 13.31 7.77 -5.23
N PRO A 33 12.37 8.64 -4.83
CA PRO A 33 11.76 8.53 -3.51
C PRO A 33 10.96 7.23 -3.40
N LEU A 34 11.23 6.49 -2.33
CA LEU A 34 10.46 5.34 -1.92
C LEU A 34 9.77 5.67 -0.59
N ARG A 35 8.52 5.23 -0.44
CA ARG A 35 7.75 5.40 0.79
C ARG A 35 7.22 4.05 1.25
N ILE A 36 7.39 3.74 2.52
CA ILE A 36 6.75 2.58 3.16
C ILE A 36 5.71 3.13 4.13
N ARG A 37 4.50 2.58 4.06
CA ARG A 37 3.39 2.89 4.95
C ARG A 37 3.01 1.68 5.78
N MET A 38 2.82 1.86 7.07
CA MET A 38 2.01 0.96 7.89
C MET A 38 0.57 1.44 7.78
N VAL A 39 -0.34 0.54 7.39
CA VAL A 39 -1.71 0.89 7.02
C VAL A 39 -2.68 0.12 7.89
N ASN A 40 -3.60 0.82 8.53
CA ASN A 40 -4.80 0.27 9.15
C ASN A 40 -6.00 0.71 8.34
N GLN A 41 -6.83 -0.23 7.90
CA GLN A 41 -8.06 0.05 7.14
C GLN A 41 -9.25 -0.74 7.70
N THR A 42 -10.35 -0.04 7.95
CA THR A 42 -11.63 -0.65 8.27
C THR A 42 -12.53 -0.64 7.03
N TYR A 43 -13.00 -1.83 6.64
CA TYR A 43 -13.99 -2.01 5.60
C TYR A 43 -15.36 -2.06 6.26
N THR A 44 -16.24 -1.12 5.94
CA THR A 44 -17.59 -1.07 6.48
C THR A 44 -18.60 -1.51 5.43
N LYS A 45 -19.67 -2.19 5.87
CA LYS A 45 -20.70 -2.72 4.98
C LYS A 45 -20.12 -3.69 3.93
N ALA A 46 -19.20 -4.53 4.36
CA ALA A 46 -18.39 -5.34 3.47
C ALA A 46 -19.18 -6.41 2.68
N SER A 47 -20.34 -6.85 3.18
CA SER A 47 -21.25 -7.75 2.46
C SER A 47 -22.60 -7.77 3.13
N GLU A 48 -23.68 -7.69 2.36
CA GLU A 48 -25.05 -7.74 2.90
C GLU A 48 -25.43 -9.12 3.44
N ASN A 49 -24.85 -10.19 2.90
CA ASN A 49 -25.22 -11.58 3.18
C ASN A 49 -24.12 -12.40 3.88
N TRP A 50 -23.13 -11.74 4.47
CA TRP A 50 -22.01 -12.45 5.04
C TRP A 50 -22.36 -13.20 6.33
N ARG A 51 -22.35 -14.54 6.27
CA ARG A 51 -22.57 -15.46 7.41
C ARG A 51 -23.76 -15.09 8.30
N ASN A 52 -24.88 -14.68 7.74
CA ASN A 52 -26.06 -14.19 8.46
C ASN A 52 -25.80 -12.96 9.36
N ARG A 53 -24.73 -12.24 9.14
CA ARG A 53 -24.37 -11.02 9.87
C ARG A 53 -24.15 -9.88 8.87
N PRO A 54 -25.25 -9.25 8.40
CA PRO A 54 -25.13 -8.19 7.40
C PRO A 54 -24.35 -6.98 7.94
N ASN A 55 -23.57 -6.35 7.04
CA ASN A 55 -22.93 -5.06 7.29
C ASN A 55 -21.89 -5.02 8.42
N GLN A 56 -21.22 -6.10 8.74
CA GLN A 56 -20.12 -6.08 9.69
C GLN A 56 -18.89 -5.37 9.14
N ASN A 57 -18.13 -4.74 10.03
CA ASN A 57 -16.87 -4.15 9.69
C ASN A 57 -15.77 -5.22 9.68
N VAL A 58 -14.78 -5.03 8.81
CA VAL A 58 -13.56 -5.84 8.78
C VAL A 58 -12.37 -4.92 8.99
N ASP A 59 -11.65 -5.15 10.07
CA ASP A 59 -10.46 -4.37 10.41
C ASP A 59 -9.20 -5.06 9.90
N ASN A 60 -8.43 -4.34 9.10
CA ASN A 60 -7.26 -4.83 8.42
C ASN A 60 -6.02 -4.03 8.80
N LEU A 61 -4.91 -4.73 8.94
CA LEU A 61 -3.59 -4.16 9.17
C LEU A 61 -2.60 -4.72 8.15
N GLY A 62 -1.66 -3.90 7.71
CA GLY A 62 -0.60 -4.33 6.83
C GLY A 62 0.32 -3.21 6.38
N ALA A 63 0.91 -3.40 5.22
CA ALA A 63 1.88 -2.48 4.66
C ALA A 63 1.54 -2.09 3.22
N GLN A 64 2.02 -0.91 2.86
CA GLN A 64 1.97 -0.39 1.50
C GLN A 64 3.33 0.22 1.15
N VAL A 65 3.77 -0.02 -0.07
CA VAL A 65 5.03 0.53 -0.60
C VAL A 65 4.71 1.35 -1.83
N ASP A 66 5.20 2.58 -1.85
CA ASP A 66 5.00 3.51 -2.96
C ASP A 66 6.36 3.90 -3.56
N TYR A 67 6.46 3.78 -4.86
CA TYR A 67 7.61 4.17 -5.67
C TYR A 67 7.24 5.38 -6.52
N PHE A 68 7.82 6.55 -6.22
CA PHE A 68 7.57 7.78 -6.95
C PHE A 68 8.35 7.78 -8.28
N ILE A 69 7.63 7.75 -9.39
CA ILE A 69 8.19 7.82 -10.74
C ILE A 69 8.45 9.26 -11.15
N GLU A 70 7.58 10.18 -10.73
CA GLU A 70 7.68 11.61 -10.97
C GLU A 70 7.24 12.37 -9.71
N PRO A 71 7.56 13.67 -9.59
CA PRO A 71 7.03 14.50 -8.52
C PRO A 71 5.50 14.43 -8.48
N GLY A 72 4.96 13.79 -7.46
CA GLY A 72 3.52 13.66 -7.25
C GLY A 72 2.87 12.44 -7.91
N TRP A 73 3.57 11.62 -8.69
CA TRP A 73 3.01 10.38 -9.24
C TRP A 73 3.79 9.15 -8.73
N PHE A 74 3.06 8.14 -8.25
CA PHE A 74 3.67 6.93 -7.71
C PHE A 74 2.94 5.65 -8.13
N LEU A 75 3.72 4.58 -8.23
CA LEU A 75 3.22 3.21 -8.27
C LEU A 75 3.14 2.69 -6.85
N THR A 76 2.17 1.83 -6.57
CA THR A 76 1.95 1.33 -5.23
C THR A 76 1.62 -0.15 -5.20
N GLY A 77 2.05 -0.80 -4.10
CA GLY A 77 1.67 -2.16 -3.75
C GLY A 77 1.24 -2.23 -2.29
N GLN A 78 0.07 -2.79 -2.01
CA GLN A 78 -0.51 -2.90 -0.68
C GLN A 78 -0.79 -4.37 -0.35
N GLY A 79 -0.47 -4.78 0.88
CA GLY A 79 -0.82 -6.07 1.44
C GLY A 79 -1.42 -5.91 2.82
N LEU A 80 -2.67 -6.35 3.02
CA LEU A 80 -3.39 -6.26 4.30
C LEU A 80 -3.94 -7.62 4.71
N GLY A 81 -3.98 -7.86 6.02
CA GLY A 81 -4.66 -9.00 6.64
C GLY A 81 -5.67 -8.55 7.70
N ALA A 82 -6.80 -9.24 7.76
CA ALA A 82 -7.82 -8.95 8.77
C ALA A 82 -7.38 -9.40 10.16
N TYR A 83 -7.54 -8.52 11.13
CA TYR A 83 -7.33 -8.82 12.56
C TYR A 83 -8.61 -8.67 13.40
N GLY A 84 -9.66 -8.09 12.84
CA GLY A 84 -10.95 -7.89 13.51
C GLY A 84 -12.14 -8.04 12.56
N GLY A 85 -13.36 -8.16 13.11
CA GLY A 85 -14.60 -8.22 12.36
C GLY A 85 -15.03 -9.62 11.93
N ASP A 86 -14.65 -10.67 12.62
CA ASP A 86 -14.99 -12.07 12.31
C ASP A 86 -14.56 -12.56 10.90
N ALA A 87 -13.70 -11.81 10.23
CA ALA A 87 -13.15 -12.12 8.91
C ALA A 87 -11.81 -12.86 8.99
N GLY A 88 -11.67 -13.78 9.94
CA GLY A 88 -10.43 -14.55 10.12
C GLY A 88 -9.90 -15.12 8.80
N ALA A 89 -8.60 -14.98 8.57
CA ALA A 89 -7.89 -15.35 7.34
C ALA A 89 -8.32 -14.56 6.08
N TYR A 90 -9.01 -13.42 6.21
CA TYR A 90 -9.19 -12.52 5.06
C TYR A 90 -7.88 -11.76 4.79
N MET A 91 -7.48 -11.75 3.55
CA MET A 91 -6.28 -11.03 3.09
C MET A 91 -6.55 -10.33 1.76
N THR A 92 -5.87 -9.20 1.57
CA THR A 92 -5.84 -8.48 0.29
C THR A 92 -4.42 -8.21 -0.14
N GLY A 93 -4.17 -8.32 -1.45
CA GLY A 93 -2.96 -7.87 -2.11
C GLY A 93 -3.34 -7.05 -3.32
N LEU A 94 -2.98 -5.77 -3.33
CA LEU A 94 -3.37 -4.81 -4.36
C LEU A 94 -2.13 -4.14 -4.96
N LEU A 95 -2.18 -3.89 -6.25
CA LEU A 95 -1.23 -3.07 -7.00
C LEU A 95 -1.98 -1.89 -7.61
N GLY A 96 -1.31 -0.77 -7.78
CA GLY A 96 -1.97 0.39 -8.37
C GLY A 96 -1.06 1.58 -8.57
N THR A 97 -1.69 2.71 -8.72
CA THR A 97 -1.02 3.99 -8.91
C THR A 97 -1.77 5.08 -8.15
N GLY A 98 -1.07 6.15 -7.85
CA GLY A 98 -1.67 7.31 -7.22
C GLY A 98 -0.99 8.60 -7.60
N VAL A 99 -1.72 9.69 -7.36
CA VAL A 99 -1.22 11.05 -7.53
C VAL A 99 -1.30 11.79 -6.20
N ARG A 100 -0.24 12.54 -5.91
CA ARG A 100 -0.14 13.42 -4.74
C ARG A 100 -0.20 14.88 -5.20
N LEU A 101 -1.07 15.63 -4.59
CA LEU A 101 -1.24 17.07 -4.82
C LEU A 101 -0.93 17.82 -3.52
N PRO A 102 0.09 18.68 -3.48
CA PRO A 102 0.38 19.50 -2.33
C PRO A 102 -0.70 20.58 -2.18
N ILE A 103 -1.22 20.72 -0.96
CA ILE A 103 -2.16 21.81 -0.60
C ILE A 103 -1.40 22.94 0.08
N THR A 104 -0.50 22.58 0.99
CA THR A 104 0.43 23.51 1.65
C THR A 104 1.81 22.88 1.74
N LYS A 105 2.77 23.53 2.42
CA LYS A 105 4.11 22.96 2.65
C LYS A 105 4.07 21.60 3.36
N ASN A 106 3.09 21.39 4.23
CA ASN A 106 3.01 20.19 5.06
C ASN A 106 1.72 19.37 4.83
N ILE A 107 0.72 19.92 4.15
CA ILE A 107 -0.56 19.24 3.89
C ILE A 107 -0.63 18.86 2.42
N PHE A 108 -1.02 17.63 2.17
CA PHE A 108 -1.20 17.10 0.82
C PHE A 108 -2.45 16.22 0.73
N THR A 109 -2.98 16.07 -0.45
CA THR A 109 -4.01 15.08 -0.76
C THR A 109 -3.47 14.04 -1.74
N GLU A 110 -4.00 12.83 -1.68
CA GLU A 110 -3.66 11.74 -2.60
C GLU A 110 -4.93 11.10 -3.16
N LEU A 111 -4.87 10.76 -4.43
CA LEU A 111 -5.87 9.91 -5.08
C LEU A 111 -5.18 8.63 -5.54
N GLU A 112 -5.72 7.47 -5.18
CA GLU A 112 -5.17 6.16 -5.51
C GLU A 112 -6.21 5.29 -6.20
N GLY A 113 -5.77 4.55 -7.21
CA GLY A 113 -6.53 3.47 -7.84
C GLY A 113 -5.74 2.18 -7.76
N LEU A 114 -6.37 1.14 -7.21
CA LEU A 114 -5.73 -0.16 -6.96
C LEU A 114 -6.60 -1.28 -7.52
N VAL A 115 -5.95 -2.34 -7.94
CA VAL A 115 -6.55 -3.60 -8.39
C VAL A 115 -5.74 -4.76 -7.86
N GLY A 116 -6.39 -5.88 -7.53
CA GLY A 116 -5.67 -7.05 -7.08
C GLY A 116 -6.58 -8.15 -6.58
N ALA A 117 -6.06 -8.95 -5.66
CA ALA A 117 -6.76 -10.11 -5.15
C ALA A 117 -7.14 -9.94 -3.68
N ALA A 118 -8.33 -10.40 -3.33
CA ALA A 118 -8.83 -10.49 -1.98
C ALA A 118 -9.53 -11.83 -1.76
N GLY A 119 -9.40 -12.38 -0.56
CA GLY A 119 -10.06 -13.65 -0.26
C GLY A 119 -9.95 -14.05 1.19
N GLY A 120 -10.68 -15.08 1.57
CA GLY A 120 -10.75 -15.59 2.93
C GLY A 120 -11.88 -14.97 3.75
N GLY A 121 -11.94 -15.30 5.04
CA GLY A 121 -12.92 -14.75 5.98
C GLY A 121 -14.38 -15.07 5.69
N GLY A 122 -14.67 -15.83 4.62
CA GLY A 122 -16.03 -16.12 4.17
C GLY A 122 -16.70 -14.97 3.42
N LEU A 123 -15.95 -13.93 3.03
CA LEU A 123 -16.43 -12.84 2.19
C LEU A 123 -16.60 -13.30 0.74
N ASN A 124 -17.72 -12.95 0.10
CA ASN A 124 -18.00 -13.36 -1.28
C ASN A 124 -17.31 -12.40 -2.27
N THR A 125 -16.05 -12.64 -2.52
CA THR A 125 -15.25 -11.86 -3.47
C THR A 125 -15.35 -12.38 -4.92
N GLY A 126 -16.18 -13.39 -5.18
CA GLY A 126 -16.53 -13.86 -6.54
C GLY A 126 -15.35 -14.26 -7.43
N GLY A 127 -14.33 -14.90 -6.84
CA GLY A 127 -13.11 -15.29 -7.54
C GLY A 127 -11.91 -14.42 -7.21
N GLY A 128 -12.07 -13.48 -6.27
CA GLY A 128 -10.98 -12.75 -5.62
C GLY A 128 -10.54 -11.46 -6.29
N LEU A 129 -10.90 -11.18 -7.53
CA LEU A 129 -10.52 -9.92 -8.17
C LEU A 129 -11.29 -8.74 -7.57
N VAL A 130 -10.56 -7.74 -7.07
CA VAL A 130 -11.13 -6.55 -6.44
C VAL A 130 -10.49 -5.28 -6.98
N TYR A 131 -11.25 -4.19 -6.93
CA TYR A 131 -10.81 -2.83 -7.24
C TYR A 131 -11.01 -1.94 -6.03
N GLN A 132 -10.07 -1.04 -5.77
CA GLN A 132 -10.17 -0.05 -4.70
C GLN A 132 -9.79 1.32 -5.22
N ALA A 133 -10.57 2.34 -4.82
CA ALA A 133 -10.25 3.74 -5.05
C ALA A 133 -10.23 4.48 -3.71
N ASN A 134 -9.20 5.27 -3.49
CA ASN A 134 -8.98 5.99 -2.23
C ASN A 134 -8.73 7.47 -2.48
N LEU A 135 -9.27 8.30 -1.58
CA LEU A 135 -8.89 9.69 -1.40
C LEU A 135 -8.25 9.84 -0.03
N GLY A 136 -7.04 10.37 0.02
CA GLY A 136 -6.27 10.58 1.23
C GLY A 136 -6.02 12.06 1.52
N LEU A 137 -5.98 12.41 2.81
CA LEU A 137 -5.49 13.69 3.30
C LEU A 137 -4.33 13.41 4.26
N GLY A 138 -3.16 13.95 3.94
CA GLY A 138 -1.93 13.69 4.68
C GLY A 138 -1.29 14.94 5.25
N TYR A 139 -0.55 14.72 6.33
CA TYR A 139 0.26 15.73 6.99
C TYR A 139 1.70 15.25 7.13
N GLN A 140 2.64 16.06 6.69
CA GLN A 140 4.07 15.80 6.81
C GLN A 140 4.57 16.28 8.18
N LEU A 141 4.89 15.34 9.06
CA LEU A 141 5.39 15.60 10.40
C LEU A 141 6.84 16.11 10.37
N ASN A 142 7.65 15.54 9.48
CA ASN A 142 9.02 15.96 9.22
C ASN A 142 9.44 15.54 7.80
N LYS A 143 10.72 15.70 7.43
CA LYS A 143 11.21 15.41 6.07
C LYS A 143 10.93 13.96 5.60
N ASN A 144 10.86 13.02 6.55
CA ASN A 144 10.74 11.59 6.26
C ASN A 144 9.44 10.97 6.74
N LEU A 145 8.76 11.56 7.73
CA LEU A 145 7.61 10.97 8.40
C LEU A 145 6.32 11.70 8.04
N GLU A 146 5.30 10.92 7.67
CA GLU A 146 3.97 11.42 7.29
C GLU A 146 2.88 10.59 7.96
N VAL A 147 1.76 11.24 8.26
CA VAL A 147 0.51 10.60 8.67
C VAL A 147 -0.57 10.93 7.66
N MET A 148 -1.45 9.97 7.35
CA MET A 148 -2.52 10.18 6.38
C MET A 148 -3.79 9.47 6.81
N GLY A 149 -4.91 10.18 6.71
CA GLY A 149 -6.26 9.62 6.76
C GLY A 149 -6.75 9.34 5.35
N THR A 150 -7.45 8.23 5.15
CA THR A 150 -7.94 7.77 3.85
C THR A 150 -9.41 7.40 3.93
N ILE A 151 -10.17 7.79 2.91
CA ILE A 151 -11.52 7.32 2.65
C ILE A 151 -11.56 6.71 1.25
N GLY A 152 -12.36 5.68 1.05
CA GLY A 152 -12.42 5.04 -0.25
C GLY A 152 -13.55 4.03 -0.39
N GLN A 153 -13.51 3.31 -1.49
CA GLN A 153 -14.41 2.21 -1.78
C GLN A 153 -13.63 1.04 -2.37
N MET A 154 -14.01 -0.17 -1.96
CA MET A 154 -13.54 -1.41 -2.55
C MET A 154 -14.73 -2.20 -3.08
N LYS A 155 -14.56 -2.83 -4.25
CA LYS A 155 -15.58 -3.65 -4.88
C LYS A 155 -14.96 -4.88 -5.54
N ALA A 156 -15.61 -6.04 -5.38
CA ALA A 156 -15.26 -7.23 -6.14
C ALA A 156 -15.75 -7.12 -7.59
N ALA A 157 -14.94 -7.64 -8.52
CA ALA A 157 -15.32 -7.73 -9.94
C ALA A 157 -16.53 -8.63 -10.16
N LYS A 158 -16.64 -9.68 -9.34
CA LYS A 158 -17.75 -10.65 -9.32
C LYS A 158 -18.09 -10.93 -7.86
N GLY A 159 -19.34 -11.23 -7.59
CA GLY A 159 -19.83 -11.40 -6.21
C GLY A 159 -20.45 -10.12 -5.67
N ASP A 160 -20.85 -10.15 -4.42
CA ASP A 160 -21.56 -9.07 -3.73
C ASP A 160 -20.69 -8.26 -2.78
N PHE A 161 -19.37 -8.57 -2.71
CA PHE A 161 -18.45 -7.83 -1.86
C PHE A 161 -18.30 -6.38 -2.34
N GLN A 162 -18.73 -5.45 -1.51
CA GLN A 162 -18.55 -4.02 -1.68
C GLN A 162 -18.39 -3.38 -0.29
N ALA A 163 -17.36 -2.57 -0.09
CA ALA A 163 -17.10 -1.95 1.19
C ALA A 163 -16.73 -0.47 1.04
N ASN A 164 -17.14 0.34 2.01
CA ASN A 164 -16.51 1.63 2.21
C ASN A 164 -15.22 1.41 3.00
N VAL A 165 -14.16 2.10 2.60
CA VAL A 165 -12.82 2.00 3.18
C VAL A 165 -12.54 3.25 3.98
N TYR A 166 -12.17 3.08 5.25
CA TYR A 166 -11.66 4.13 6.11
C TYR A 166 -10.30 3.70 6.62
N GLY A 167 -9.28 4.54 6.44
CA GLY A 167 -7.91 4.16 6.78
C GLY A 167 -7.13 5.25 7.48
N VAL A 168 -6.13 4.80 8.23
CA VAL A 168 -5.06 5.65 8.75
C VAL A 168 -3.74 4.99 8.43
N SER A 169 -2.76 5.76 8.00
CA SER A 169 -1.42 5.25 7.74
C SER A 169 -0.34 6.16 8.31
N LEU A 170 0.73 5.52 8.76
CA LEU A 170 2.00 6.16 9.10
C LEU A 170 3.02 5.78 8.05
N ALA A 171 3.66 6.77 7.45
CA ALA A 171 4.56 6.58 6.34
C ALA A 171 5.96 7.10 6.63
N TYR A 172 6.96 6.37 6.14
CA TYR A 172 8.35 6.78 6.15
C TYR A 172 8.88 6.86 4.71
N LYS A 173 9.46 8.01 4.36
CA LYS A 173 10.08 8.26 3.05
C LYS A 173 11.58 8.16 3.11
N PHE A 174 12.18 7.55 2.09
CA PHE A 174 13.61 7.51 1.87
C PHE A 174 13.92 7.48 0.37
N ASN A 175 15.15 7.82 0.01
CA ASN A 175 15.58 7.75 -1.38
C ASN A 175 16.16 6.38 -1.68
N ALA A 176 15.63 5.70 -2.67
CA ALA A 176 16.19 4.48 -3.22
C ALA A 176 17.13 4.84 -4.38
N LEU A 177 18.34 4.30 -4.35
CA LEU A 177 19.30 4.43 -5.44
C LEU A 177 19.02 3.34 -6.48
N THR A 178 18.80 3.74 -7.72
CA THR A 178 18.58 2.83 -8.85
C THR A 178 19.73 2.96 -9.83
N PHE A 179 20.25 1.83 -10.28
CA PHE A 179 21.29 1.83 -11.32
C PHE A 179 20.68 2.26 -12.65
N ARG A 180 21.27 3.26 -13.27
CA ARG A 180 20.95 3.63 -14.65
C ARG A 180 21.79 2.76 -15.58
N LYS A 181 21.16 1.99 -16.47
CA LYS A 181 21.80 1.27 -17.57
C LYS A 181 22.23 2.22 -18.68
#